data_58348feff00d725b9d9f7c067f2ab03d
#
_entry.id   58348feff00d725b9d9f7c067f2ab03d
#
_cell.length_a   1.000
_cell.length_b   1.000
_cell.length_c   1.000
_cell.angle_alpha   90.00
_cell.angle_beta   90.00
_cell.angle_gamma   90.00
#
_symmetry.space_group_name_H-M   'P 1'
#
loop_
_entity.id
_entity.type
_entity.pdbx_description
1 polymer ?
#
loop_
_entity_poly.entity_id
_entity_poly.type
_entity_poly.pdbx_seq_one_letter_code
_entity_poly.pdbx_strand_id
1 'polypeptide(L)'
;CVKTLARLWKLGERFETWLDEACVFTSTLVDRIVTGYPRDEVAKLEEELIIRPTSETIIWSTYKNWINSYRDLPILCNQWANVFRWEMRTRLFLRTAEFLWQEGHTAHATREEAEEEAVKMLNVYAEFAEKYMAVPVVKGVKSANERFAGALNTYTIEAMMQDGKALQSGTSHFLGQNFAKAFDVQFVNKENKLEYVWATSWGVSTRMIGAIIMVHGDDNGLVLPPAIAPIQAVVIP
;
A
#
# COMPACT_ATOMS: atom_id res chain seq x y z
N CYS A 1 -4.39 -13.12 -15.11
CA CYS A 1 -4.11 -12.77 -13.71
C CYS A 1 -3.59 -13.96 -12.90
N VAL A 2 -4.30 -15.08 -12.79
CA VAL A 2 -3.86 -16.27 -12.03
C VAL A 2 -2.52 -16.81 -12.52
N LYS A 3 -2.27 -16.88 -13.84
CA LYS A 3 -0.98 -17.31 -14.41
C LYS A 3 0.16 -16.34 -14.13
N THR A 4 -0.12 -15.07 -13.97
CA THR A 4 0.88 -14.03 -13.64
C THR A 4 1.20 -14.08 -12.14
N LEU A 5 0.20 -14.30 -11.32
CA LEU A 5 0.35 -14.50 -9.87
C LEU A 5 1.12 -15.78 -9.54
N ALA A 6 0.93 -16.86 -10.30
CA ALA A 6 1.72 -18.10 -10.16
C ALA A 6 3.22 -17.91 -10.48
N ARG A 7 3.62 -16.85 -11.20
CA ARG A 7 5.03 -16.49 -11.39
C ARG A 7 5.65 -15.83 -10.16
N LEU A 8 4.83 -15.18 -9.32
CA LEU A 8 5.25 -14.64 -8.02
C LEU A 8 5.45 -15.74 -6.95
N TRP A 9 5.01 -16.95 -7.21
CA TRP A 9 5.19 -18.14 -6.36
C TRP A 9 6.66 -18.38 -5.94
N LYS A 10 7.62 -17.96 -6.72
CA LYS A 10 9.04 -18.05 -6.35
C LYS A 10 9.46 -17.14 -5.19
N LEU A 11 8.55 -16.29 -4.68
CA LEU A 11 8.81 -15.34 -3.59
C LEU A 11 8.52 -15.87 -2.17
N GLY A 12 8.08 -17.15 -2.06
CA GLY A 12 7.98 -17.89 -0.79
C GLY A 12 6.56 -18.12 -0.25
N GLU A 13 6.43 -19.07 0.66
CA GLU A 13 5.17 -19.61 1.22
C GLU A 13 4.20 -18.53 1.81
N ARG A 14 4.71 -17.42 2.33
CA ARG A 14 3.87 -16.32 2.86
C ARG A 14 3.09 -15.58 1.79
N PHE A 15 3.56 -15.60 0.56
CA PHE A 15 2.85 -14.98 -0.55
C PHE A 15 1.72 -15.89 -1.04
N GLU A 16 1.88 -17.20 -0.97
CA GLU A 16 0.81 -18.16 -1.27
C GLU A 16 -0.37 -18.00 -0.32
N THR A 17 -0.12 -17.99 0.99
CA THR A 17 -1.18 -17.83 2.00
C THR A 17 -1.95 -16.52 1.79
N TRP A 18 -1.23 -15.43 1.49
CA TRP A 18 -1.85 -14.14 1.22
C TRP A 18 -2.65 -14.11 -0.09
N LEU A 19 -2.18 -14.82 -1.11
CA LEU A 19 -2.85 -14.96 -2.39
C LEU A 19 -4.12 -15.82 -2.28
N ASP A 20 -4.06 -16.91 -1.54
CA ASP A 20 -5.20 -17.76 -1.25
C ASP A 20 -6.25 -17.01 -0.44
N GLU A 21 -5.85 -16.25 0.58
CA GLU A 21 -6.72 -15.38 1.34
C GLU A 21 -7.36 -14.29 0.46
N ALA A 22 -6.62 -13.68 -0.46
CA ALA A 22 -7.13 -12.69 -1.39
C ALA A 22 -8.10 -13.29 -2.42
N CYS A 23 -7.81 -14.48 -2.94
CA CYS A 23 -8.69 -15.19 -3.87
C CYS A 23 -9.98 -15.67 -3.20
N VAL A 24 -9.88 -16.22 -1.99
CA VAL A 24 -11.05 -16.61 -1.18
C VAL A 24 -11.90 -15.40 -0.83
N PHE A 25 -11.27 -14.27 -0.53
CA PHE A 25 -11.99 -13.04 -0.23
C PHE A 25 -12.75 -12.50 -1.44
N THR A 26 -12.18 -12.52 -2.64
CA THR A 26 -12.88 -12.06 -3.84
C THR A 26 -14.11 -12.91 -4.14
N SER A 27 -14.01 -14.23 -4.04
CA SER A 27 -15.17 -15.10 -4.22
C SER A 27 -16.21 -14.92 -3.10
N THR A 28 -15.77 -14.81 -1.84
CA THR A 28 -16.66 -14.65 -0.69
C THR A 28 -17.30 -13.24 -0.63
N LEU A 29 -16.60 -12.19 -1.06
CA LEU A 29 -17.16 -10.84 -1.12
C LEU A 29 -18.22 -10.74 -2.22
N VAL A 30 -17.96 -11.29 -3.40
CA VAL A 30 -18.94 -11.37 -4.47
C VAL A 30 -20.15 -12.18 -3.99
N ASP A 31 -19.94 -13.33 -3.37
CA ASP A 31 -21.01 -14.11 -2.76
C ASP A 31 -21.78 -13.33 -1.69
N ARG A 32 -21.15 -12.50 -0.87
CA ARG A 32 -21.83 -11.70 0.17
C ARG A 32 -22.50 -10.44 -0.34
N ILE A 33 -21.96 -9.74 -1.31
CA ILE A 33 -22.62 -8.61 -1.97
C ILE A 33 -23.87 -9.10 -2.72
N VAL A 34 -23.79 -10.32 -3.26
CA VAL A 34 -24.84 -10.97 -4.01
C VAL A 34 -25.85 -11.69 -3.11
N THR A 35 -25.44 -12.20 -1.92
CA THR A 35 -26.35 -12.93 -0.99
C THR A 35 -27.29 -12.05 -0.18
N GLY A 36 -27.29 -10.71 -0.35
CA GLY A 36 -28.43 -9.89 0.03
C GLY A 36 -29.68 -10.15 -0.82
N TYR A 37 -29.53 -10.89 -1.93
CA TYR A 37 -30.61 -11.36 -2.80
C TYR A 37 -30.66 -12.91 -2.80
N PRO A 38 -31.84 -13.51 -2.98
CA PRO A 38 -31.96 -14.97 -3.15
C PRO A 38 -31.02 -15.45 -4.27
N ARG A 39 -30.25 -16.50 -4.02
CA ARG A 39 -29.22 -17.03 -4.98
C ARG A 39 -29.79 -17.35 -6.37
N ASP A 40 -31.06 -17.61 -6.44
CA ASP A 40 -31.78 -18.05 -7.63
C ASP A 40 -32.13 -16.89 -8.56
N GLU A 41 -32.06 -15.64 -8.07
CA GLU A 41 -32.44 -14.42 -8.82
C GLU A 41 -31.24 -13.61 -9.31
N VAL A 42 -30.00 -14.01 -8.96
CA VAL A 42 -28.79 -13.27 -9.37
C VAL A 42 -28.25 -13.87 -10.65
N ALA A 43 -28.25 -13.05 -11.71
CA ALA A 43 -27.58 -13.40 -12.96
C ALA A 43 -26.09 -13.58 -12.71
N LYS A 44 -25.55 -14.75 -13.07
CA LYS A 44 -24.10 -14.96 -13.08
C LYS A 44 -23.47 -14.03 -14.10
N LEU A 45 -22.38 -13.39 -13.74
CA LEU A 45 -21.58 -12.63 -14.70
C LEU A 45 -20.99 -13.61 -15.73
N GLU A 46 -21.02 -13.20 -17.01
CA GLU A 46 -20.38 -13.97 -18.07
C GLU A 46 -18.87 -14.08 -17.89
N GLU A 47 -18.24 -13.03 -17.30
CA GLU A 47 -16.84 -13.00 -16.93
C GLU A 47 -16.69 -12.69 -15.43
N GLU A 48 -15.76 -13.37 -14.77
CA GLU A 48 -15.46 -13.13 -13.37
C GLU A 48 -14.76 -11.77 -13.18
N LEU A 49 -15.24 -10.98 -12.24
CA LEU A 49 -14.58 -9.74 -11.82
C LEU A 49 -13.63 -10.02 -10.66
N ILE A 50 -12.38 -9.62 -10.81
CA ILE A 50 -11.36 -9.74 -9.77
C ILE A 50 -11.16 -8.38 -9.10
N ILE A 51 -11.46 -8.31 -7.80
CA ILE A 51 -11.23 -7.09 -7.00
C ILE A 51 -9.78 -7.11 -6.53
N ARG A 52 -9.04 -6.02 -6.74
CA ARG A 52 -7.63 -5.93 -6.38
C ARG A 52 -7.42 -5.83 -4.88
N PRO A 53 -6.61 -6.68 -4.25
CA PRO A 53 -6.19 -6.53 -2.86
C PRO A 53 -4.96 -5.63 -2.71
N THR A 54 -4.28 -5.34 -3.82
CA THR A 54 -3.10 -4.50 -3.96
C THR A 54 -2.86 -4.13 -5.42
N SER A 55 -2.02 -3.16 -5.71
CA SER A 55 -1.84 -2.64 -7.07
C SER A 55 -0.55 -3.09 -7.75
N GLU A 56 0.41 -3.68 -7.02
CA GLU A 56 1.73 -4.01 -7.56
C GLU A 56 1.68 -4.83 -8.84
N THR A 57 0.84 -5.88 -8.87
CA THR A 57 0.77 -6.77 -10.03
C THR A 57 0.23 -6.08 -11.28
N ILE A 58 -0.77 -5.20 -11.12
CA ILE A 58 -1.36 -4.44 -12.23
C ILE A 58 -0.35 -3.41 -12.74
N ILE A 59 0.29 -2.69 -11.83
CA ILE A 59 1.26 -1.65 -12.16
C ILE A 59 2.48 -2.26 -12.85
N TRP A 60 3.03 -3.34 -12.32
CA TRP A 60 4.21 -3.97 -12.92
C TRP A 60 3.93 -4.59 -14.29
N SER A 61 2.72 -5.10 -14.52
CA SER A 61 2.31 -5.53 -15.86
C SER A 61 2.22 -4.36 -16.86
N THR A 62 1.88 -3.16 -16.36
CA THR A 62 1.83 -1.93 -17.16
C THR A 62 3.23 -1.38 -17.41
N TYR A 63 4.10 -1.36 -16.40
CA TYR A 63 5.48 -0.89 -16.52
C TYR A 63 6.29 -1.69 -17.55
N LYS A 64 5.98 -2.97 -17.72
CA LYS A 64 6.57 -3.79 -18.80
C LYS A 64 6.39 -3.17 -20.19
N ASN A 65 5.29 -2.45 -20.41
CA ASN A 65 5.00 -1.83 -21.70
C ASN A 65 5.55 -0.40 -21.80
N TRP A 66 5.85 0.24 -20.66
CA TRP A 66 6.29 1.64 -20.63
C TRP A 66 7.81 1.79 -20.59
N ILE A 67 8.51 0.82 -19.99
CA ILE A 67 9.96 0.89 -19.79
C ILE A 67 10.66 0.09 -20.86
N ASN A 68 11.51 0.78 -21.65
CA ASN A 68 12.31 0.20 -22.71
C ASN A 68 13.77 0.62 -22.62
N SER A 69 14.06 1.82 -22.17
CA SER A 69 15.40 2.37 -22.11
C SER A 69 15.66 3.15 -20.83
N TYR A 70 16.92 3.42 -20.53
CA TYR A 70 17.32 4.26 -19.39
C TYR A 70 16.70 5.68 -19.41
N ARG A 71 16.22 6.16 -20.59
CA ARG A 71 15.56 7.44 -20.72
C ARG A 71 14.14 7.45 -20.18
N ASP A 72 13.54 6.30 -20.01
CA ASP A 72 12.21 6.15 -19.43
C ASP A 72 12.24 6.14 -17.90
N LEU A 73 13.44 6.14 -17.30
CA LEU A 73 13.67 6.08 -15.86
C LEU A 73 14.20 7.42 -15.30
N PRO A 74 13.83 7.78 -14.05
CA PRO A 74 12.93 7.03 -13.19
C PRO A 74 11.45 7.23 -13.56
N ILE A 75 10.63 6.20 -13.35
CA ILE A 75 9.17 6.35 -13.33
C ILE A 75 8.73 6.57 -11.88
N LEU A 76 8.01 7.66 -11.65
CA LEU A 76 7.45 8.03 -10.35
C LEU A 76 5.94 8.14 -10.49
N CYS A 77 5.21 7.09 -10.13
CA CYS A 77 3.75 7.07 -10.18
C CYS A 77 3.15 7.09 -8.78
N ASN A 78 2.08 7.84 -8.64
CA ASN A 78 1.29 7.95 -7.44
C ASN A 78 -0.20 7.89 -7.80
N GLN A 79 -0.99 7.23 -6.96
CA GLN A 79 -2.45 7.20 -7.11
C GLN A 79 -3.18 7.32 -5.78
N TRP A 80 -4.36 7.92 -5.83
CA TRP A 80 -5.38 7.82 -4.81
C TRP A 80 -6.33 6.70 -5.23
N ALA A 81 -6.41 5.67 -4.44
CA ALA A 81 -7.08 4.44 -4.84
C ALA A 81 -7.75 3.75 -3.66
N ASN A 82 -8.48 2.70 -3.96
CA ASN A 82 -9.01 1.78 -2.98
C ASN A 82 -8.48 0.37 -3.25
N VAL A 83 -8.46 -0.44 -2.20
CA VAL A 83 -8.24 -1.88 -2.28
C VAL A 83 -9.20 -2.59 -1.34
N PHE A 84 -9.43 -3.87 -1.63
CA PHE A 84 -10.28 -4.74 -0.82
C PHE A 84 -9.44 -5.88 -0.28
N ARG A 85 -9.53 -6.11 1.04
CA ARG A 85 -8.88 -7.24 1.70
C ARG A 85 -9.87 -7.88 2.65
N TRP A 86 -9.90 -9.19 2.68
CA TRP A 86 -10.72 -9.88 3.66
C TRP A 86 -10.25 -9.54 5.07
N GLU A 87 -11.19 -9.17 5.94
CA GLU A 87 -10.92 -8.85 7.32
C GLU A 87 -12.02 -9.44 8.22
N MET A 88 -11.66 -10.39 9.05
CA MET A 88 -12.61 -11.06 9.93
C MET A 88 -13.13 -10.13 11.02
N ARG A 89 -12.29 -9.21 11.53
CA ARG A 89 -12.63 -8.30 12.62
C ARG A 89 -12.32 -6.87 12.21
N THR A 90 -13.30 -6.25 11.61
CA THR A 90 -13.17 -4.85 11.20
C THR A 90 -13.13 -3.90 12.39
N ARG A 91 -12.37 -2.83 12.27
CA ARG A 91 -12.32 -1.69 13.19
C ARG A 91 -12.32 -0.41 12.36
N LEU A 92 -13.23 0.51 12.70
CA LEU A 92 -13.39 1.75 11.97
C LEU A 92 -12.04 2.45 11.75
N PHE A 93 -11.76 2.86 10.52
CA PHE A 93 -10.51 3.43 10.02
C PHE A 93 -9.26 2.57 10.17
N LEU A 94 -9.11 1.80 11.23
CA LEU A 94 -7.89 1.06 11.55
C LEU A 94 -7.76 -0.21 10.73
N ARG A 95 -8.89 -0.91 10.52
CA ARG A 95 -8.93 -2.20 9.86
C ARG A 95 -10.29 -2.41 9.20
N THR A 96 -10.37 -2.12 7.92
CA THR A 96 -11.59 -2.20 7.12
C THR A 96 -11.40 -3.15 5.94
N ALA A 97 -12.47 -3.77 5.47
CA ALA A 97 -12.40 -4.66 4.32
C ALA A 97 -12.05 -3.90 3.04
N GLU A 98 -12.67 -2.75 2.84
CA GLU A 98 -12.24 -1.75 1.85
C GLU A 98 -11.57 -0.60 2.57
N PHE A 99 -10.49 -0.08 2.01
CA PHE A 99 -9.88 1.15 2.49
C PHE A 99 -9.35 2.01 1.35
N LEU A 100 -9.42 3.32 1.58
CA LEU A 100 -8.84 4.32 0.69
C LEU A 100 -7.40 4.57 1.12
N TRP A 101 -6.54 4.75 0.17
CA TRP A 101 -5.14 5.04 0.41
C TRP A 101 -4.51 5.90 -0.68
N GLN A 102 -3.41 6.47 -0.35
CA GLN A 102 -2.43 6.97 -1.28
C GLN A 102 -1.36 5.90 -1.40
N GLU A 103 -1.02 5.53 -2.60
CA GLU A 103 0.09 4.61 -2.88
C GLU A 103 0.94 5.12 -4.04
N GLY A 104 2.23 4.86 -3.96
CA GLY A 104 3.15 5.14 -5.03
C GLY A 104 3.94 3.91 -5.41
N HIS A 105 4.31 3.87 -6.69
CA HIS A 105 5.09 2.80 -7.27
C HIS A 105 6.12 3.44 -8.18
N THR A 106 7.39 3.10 -7.97
CA THR A 106 8.48 3.71 -8.73
C THR A 106 9.41 2.68 -9.32
N ALA A 107 10.03 3.03 -10.44
CA ALA A 107 11.04 2.23 -11.10
C ALA A 107 12.28 3.09 -11.38
N HIS A 108 13.46 2.57 -11.07
CA HIS A 108 14.73 3.28 -11.11
C HIS A 108 15.79 2.47 -11.87
N ALA A 109 16.79 3.17 -12.43
CA ALA A 109 17.89 2.53 -13.11
C ALA A 109 18.88 1.87 -12.13
N THR A 110 19.08 2.45 -10.93
CA THR A 110 20.05 1.97 -9.97
C THR A 110 19.40 1.59 -8.64
N ARG A 111 20.12 0.77 -7.88
CA ARG A 111 19.73 0.39 -6.54
C ARG A 111 19.69 1.60 -5.61
N GLU A 112 20.69 2.42 -5.71
CA GLU A 112 20.90 3.59 -4.86
C GLU A 112 19.73 4.57 -5.00
N GLU A 113 19.32 4.87 -6.24
CA GLU A 113 18.17 5.73 -6.52
C GLU A 113 16.87 5.18 -5.90
N ALA A 114 16.64 3.87 -6.00
CA ALA A 114 15.46 3.25 -5.44
C ALA A 114 15.48 3.23 -3.89
N GLU A 115 16.62 2.95 -3.27
CA GLU A 115 16.76 3.00 -1.81
C GLU A 115 16.57 4.43 -1.28
N GLU A 116 17.14 5.43 -1.96
CA GLU A 116 16.96 6.84 -1.63
C GLU A 116 15.49 7.25 -1.71
N GLU A 117 14.78 6.86 -2.77
CA GLU A 117 13.35 7.15 -2.92
C GLU A 117 12.52 6.47 -1.82
N ALA A 118 12.82 5.23 -1.46
CA ALA A 118 12.12 4.54 -0.39
C ALA A 118 12.30 5.26 0.96
N VAL A 119 13.51 5.71 1.28
CA VAL A 119 13.81 6.46 2.51
C VAL A 119 13.20 7.86 2.48
N LYS A 120 13.24 8.54 1.33
CA LYS A 120 12.62 9.85 1.13
C LYS A 120 11.13 9.80 1.41
N MET A 121 10.41 8.80 0.89
CA MET A 121 8.97 8.66 1.11
C MET A 121 8.63 8.31 2.55
N LEU A 122 9.45 7.50 3.23
CA LEU A 122 9.32 7.32 4.67
C LEU A 122 9.38 8.64 5.44
N ASN A 123 10.33 9.50 5.07
CA ASN A 123 10.49 10.82 5.71
C ASN A 123 9.32 11.75 5.41
N VAL A 124 8.78 11.75 4.19
CA VAL A 124 7.57 12.50 3.83
C VAL A 124 6.38 12.08 4.70
N TYR A 125 6.19 10.78 4.91
CA TYR A 125 5.12 10.28 5.76
C TYR A 125 5.31 10.63 7.24
N ALA A 126 6.55 10.57 7.73
CA ALA A 126 6.87 10.99 9.09
C ALA A 126 6.61 12.50 9.28
N GLU A 127 7.07 13.32 8.34
CA GLU A 127 6.83 14.77 8.36
C GLU A 127 5.34 15.11 8.32
N PHE A 128 4.56 14.41 7.49
CA PHE A 128 3.11 14.58 7.44
C PHE A 128 2.45 14.23 8.77
N ALA A 129 2.81 13.09 9.37
CA ALA A 129 2.28 12.68 10.66
C ALA A 129 2.62 13.67 11.77
N GLU A 130 3.88 14.12 11.85
CA GLU A 130 4.36 14.98 12.93
C GLU A 130 3.92 16.44 12.77
N LYS A 131 4.11 17.03 11.58
CA LYS A 131 3.88 18.48 11.38
C LYS A 131 2.41 18.83 11.13
N TYR A 132 1.68 17.99 10.41
CA TYR A 132 0.29 18.29 10.06
C TYR A 132 -0.70 17.64 11.01
N MET A 133 -0.46 16.38 11.34
CA MET A 133 -1.37 15.61 12.19
C MET A 133 -1.02 15.72 13.69
N ALA A 134 0.13 16.28 14.03
CA ALA A 134 0.68 16.34 15.39
C ALA A 134 0.71 14.93 16.06
N VAL A 135 0.99 13.90 15.27
CA VAL A 135 1.12 12.50 15.72
C VAL A 135 2.60 12.14 15.71
N PRO A 136 3.27 12.05 16.86
CA PRO A 136 4.65 11.62 16.93
C PRO A 136 4.81 10.18 16.42
N VAL A 137 5.82 9.93 15.59
CA VAL A 137 6.08 8.61 15.02
C VAL A 137 7.52 8.18 15.18
N VAL A 138 7.72 6.87 15.30
CA VAL A 138 9.05 6.25 15.28
C VAL A 138 9.27 5.63 13.91
N LYS A 139 10.38 5.99 13.27
CA LYS A 139 10.82 5.37 12.02
C LYS A 139 11.60 4.10 12.30
N GLY A 140 11.33 3.04 11.56
CA GLY A 140 12.02 1.77 11.73
C GLY A 140 12.06 0.92 10.46
N VAL A 141 12.76 -0.19 10.56
CA VAL A 141 12.83 -1.23 9.53
C VAL A 141 12.18 -2.49 10.08
N LYS A 142 11.26 -3.07 9.34
CA LYS A 142 10.59 -4.31 9.75
C LYS A 142 11.55 -5.50 9.73
N SER A 143 11.36 -6.38 10.70
CA SER A 143 12.05 -7.66 10.73
C SER A 143 11.76 -8.49 9.48
N ALA A 144 12.60 -9.47 9.19
CA ALA A 144 12.44 -10.32 8.00
C ALA A 144 11.07 -11.01 7.94
N ASN A 145 10.50 -11.34 9.10
CA ASN A 145 9.21 -12.03 9.22
C ASN A 145 8.00 -11.11 8.99
N GLU A 146 8.19 -9.80 9.05
CA GLU A 146 7.11 -8.81 8.91
C GLU A 146 7.24 -7.94 7.66
N ARG A 147 8.27 -8.20 6.84
CA ARG A 147 8.45 -7.49 5.58
C ARG A 147 7.29 -7.73 4.64
N PHE A 148 7.01 -6.74 3.82
CA PHE A 148 6.13 -6.91 2.68
C PHE A 148 6.67 -8.01 1.75
N ALA A 149 5.77 -8.88 1.29
CA ALA A 149 6.14 -9.98 0.40
C ALA A 149 6.79 -9.45 -0.89
N GLY A 150 7.99 -9.93 -1.19
CA GLY A 150 8.77 -9.47 -2.33
C GLY A 150 9.64 -8.24 -2.07
N ALA A 151 9.60 -7.61 -0.90
CA ALA A 151 10.50 -6.51 -0.56
C ALA A 151 11.83 -7.01 0.01
N LEU A 152 12.93 -6.33 -0.36
CA LEU A 152 14.23 -6.51 0.29
C LEU A 152 14.24 -5.82 1.65
N ASN A 153 13.67 -4.61 1.74
CA ASN A 153 13.48 -3.89 2.98
C ASN A 153 12.09 -3.27 3.04
N THR A 154 11.50 -3.24 4.23
CA THR A 154 10.26 -2.53 4.53
C THR A 154 10.52 -1.54 5.63
N TYR A 155 10.45 -0.27 5.30
CA TYR A 155 10.48 0.84 6.24
C TYR A 155 9.07 1.14 6.73
N THR A 156 8.93 1.58 7.98
CA THR A 156 7.64 1.89 8.58
C THR A 156 7.75 3.11 9.47
N ILE A 157 6.65 3.84 9.57
CA ILE A 157 6.41 4.78 10.66
C ILE A 157 5.34 4.20 11.59
N GLU A 158 5.60 4.23 12.89
CA GLU A 158 4.69 3.72 13.90
C GLU A 158 4.42 4.78 14.94
N ALA A 159 3.14 5.01 15.22
CA ALA A 159 2.68 5.95 16.23
C ALA A 159 2.34 5.22 17.52
N MET A 160 2.68 5.81 18.66
CA MET A 160 2.26 5.32 19.98
C MET A 160 0.85 5.81 20.29
N MET A 161 -0.06 4.88 20.55
CA MET A 161 -1.43 5.20 20.94
C MET A 161 -1.54 5.39 22.46
N GLN A 162 -2.62 6.02 22.92
CA GLN A 162 -2.86 6.29 24.34
C GLN A 162 -2.92 5.01 25.20
N ASP A 163 -3.30 3.87 24.61
CA ASP A 163 -3.31 2.57 25.26
C ASP A 163 -1.92 1.88 25.30
N GLY A 164 -0.88 2.57 24.88
CA GLY A 164 0.50 2.06 24.85
C GLY A 164 0.82 1.13 23.70
N LYS A 165 -0.09 0.94 22.75
CA LYS A 165 0.15 0.10 21.57
C LYS A 165 0.69 0.92 20.40
N ALA A 166 1.58 0.31 19.63
CA ALA A 166 2.07 0.89 18.38
C ALA A 166 1.06 0.69 17.25
N LEU A 167 0.79 1.77 16.50
CA LEU A 167 0.00 1.74 15.28
C LEU A 167 0.90 1.96 14.07
N GLN A 168 0.96 0.98 13.18
CA GLN A 168 1.60 1.17 11.88
C GLN A 168 0.84 2.23 11.08
N SER A 169 1.49 3.35 10.81
CA SER A 169 0.87 4.55 10.24
C SER A 169 1.21 4.77 8.77
N GLY A 170 2.32 4.25 8.31
CA GLY A 170 2.73 4.29 6.90
C GLY A 170 3.87 3.35 6.64
N THR A 171 4.03 2.92 5.39
CA THR A 171 5.11 2.03 4.96
C THR A 171 5.74 2.48 3.67
N SER A 172 7.03 2.19 3.54
CA SER A 172 7.78 2.36 2.30
C SER A 172 8.65 1.13 2.08
N HIS A 173 8.54 0.54 0.91
CA HIS A 173 9.17 -0.72 0.56
C HIS A 173 10.26 -0.51 -0.48
N PHE A 174 11.45 -0.97 -0.19
CA PHE A 174 12.47 -1.21 -1.20
C PHE A 174 12.28 -2.63 -1.73
N LEU A 175 11.72 -2.74 -2.93
CA LEU A 175 11.35 -4.01 -3.55
C LEU A 175 12.55 -4.69 -4.24
N GLY A 176 13.63 -3.95 -4.43
CA GLY A 176 14.77 -4.43 -5.21
C GLY A 176 14.38 -4.72 -6.66
N GLN A 177 14.77 -5.86 -7.19
CA GLN A 177 14.44 -6.31 -8.55
C GLN A 177 13.43 -7.45 -8.58
N ASN A 178 12.82 -7.82 -7.45
CA ASN A 178 11.98 -9.01 -7.38
C ASN A 178 10.75 -8.92 -8.28
N PHE A 179 10.03 -7.80 -8.24
CA PHE A 179 8.89 -7.56 -9.13
C PHE A 179 9.33 -7.37 -10.58
N ALA A 180 10.43 -6.65 -10.82
CA ALA A 180 10.96 -6.47 -12.16
C ALA A 180 11.28 -7.81 -12.82
N LYS A 181 11.90 -8.74 -12.10
CA LYS A 181 12.19 -10.10 -12.59
C LYS A 181 10.93 -10.93 -12.79
N ALA A 182 9.95 -10.83 -11.88
CA ALA A 182 8.70 -11.58 -11.96
C ALA A 182 7.85 -11.18 -13.19
N PHE A 183 7.85 -9.88 -13.53
CA PHE A 183 7.09 -9.31 -14.65
C PHE A 183 7.94 -9.09 -15.91
N ASP A 184 9.24 -9.42 -15.85
CA ASP A 184 10.19 -9.23 -16.94
C ASP A 184 10.24 -7.76 -17.40
N VAL A 185 10.43 -6.84 -16.44
CA VAL A 185 10.56 -5.40 -16.69
C VAL A 185 12.03 -5.04 -16.76
N GLN A 186 12.51 -4.85 -17.98
CA GLN A 186 13.91 -4.55 -18.30
C GLN A 186 14.03 -3.25 -19.08
N PHE A 187 15.18 -2.63 -19.02
CA PHE A 187 15.53 -1.46 -19.81
C PHE A 187 16.90 -1.64 -20.46
N VAL A 188 17.10 -0.97 -21.59
CA VAL A 188 18.43 -0.87 -22.22
C VAL A 188 19.21 0.26 -21.54
N ASN A 189 20.35 -0.07 -20.93
CA ASN A 189 21.22 0.90 -20.27
C ASN A 189 22.06 1.70 -21.27
N LYS A 190 22.90 2.62 -20.78
CA LYS A 190 23.76 3.48 -21.62
C LYS A 190 24.82 2.70 -22.40
N GLU A 191 25.19 1.52 -21.93
CA GLU A 191 26.15 0.60 -22.57
C GLU A 191 25.46 -0.39 -23.52
N ASN A 192 24.18 -0.15 -23.86
CA ASN A 192 23.35 -1.00 -24.73
C ASN A 192 23.17 -2.43 -24.22
N LYS A 193 23.09 -2.60 -22.89
CA LYS A 193 22.80 -3.87 -22.22
C LYS A 193 21.44 -3.85 -21.57
N LEU A 194 20.76 -5.01 -21.54
CA LEU A 194 19.51 -5.20 -20.83
C LEU A 194 19.75 -5.39 -19.34
N GLU A 195 19.05 -4.63 -18.51
CA GLU A 195 19.08 -4.70 -17.07
C GLU A 195 17.65 -4.65 -16.49
N TYR A 196 17.44 -5.33 -15.35
CA TYR A 196 16.19 -5.20 -14.62
C TYR A 196 16.15 -3.90 -13.83
N VAL A 197 15.01 -3.22 -13.82
CA VAL A 197 14.81 -2.01 -13.02
C VAL A 197 14.80 -2.32 -11.53
N TRP A 198 15.10 -1.30 -10.73
CA TRP A 198 14.98 -1.31 -9.27
C TRP A 198 13.67 -0.63 -8.87
N ALA A 199 13.01 -1.17 -7.86
CA ALA A 199 11.62 -0.88 -7.57
C ALA A 199 11.41 -0.40 -6.14
N THR A 200 10.45 0.53 -5.98
CA THR A 200 9.86 0.85 -4.68
C THR A 200 8.34 0.82 -4.74
N SER A 201 7.70 0.61 -3.59
CA SER A 201 6.29 0.95 -3.38
C SER A 201 6.11 1.53 -1.98
N TRP A 202 5.18 2.47 -1.83
CA TRP A 202 4.96 3.14 -0.55
C TRP A 202 3.50 3.58 -0.45
N GLY A 203 2.99 3.69 0.79
CA GLY A 203 1.59 4.03 0.98
C GLY A 203 1.22 4.43 2.39
N VAL A 204 0.16 5.26 2.46
CA VAL A 204 -0.59 5.62 3.66
C VAL A 204 -2.08 5.51 3.38
N SER A 205 -2.85 5.08 4.36
CA SER A 205 -4.28 4.86 4.20
C SER A 205 -5.09 5.75 5.14
N THR A 206 -6.40 5.69 5.01
CA THR A 206 -7.36 6.29 5.94
C THR A 206 -7.22 5.81 7.39
N ARG A 207 -6.34 4.82 7.66
CA ARG A 207 -5.90 4.47 9.02
C ARG A 207 -5.35 5.69 9.77
N MET A 208 -4.77 6.67 9.06
CA MET A 208 -4.28 7.91 9.66
C MET A 208 -5.41 8.75 10.29
N ILE A 209 -6.64 8.66 9.81
CA ILE A 209 -7.81 9.26 10.45
C ILE A 209 -8.05 8.60 11.82
N GLY A 210 -7.96 7.28 11.87
CA GLY A 210 -8.01 6.54 13.14
C GLY A 210 -6.89 6.95 14.10
N ALA A 211 -5.67 7.16 13.58
CA ALA A 211 -4.54 7.65 14.39
C ALA A 211 -4.84 9.03 15.03
N ILE A 212 -5.36 9.98 14.26
CA ILE A 212 -5.76 11.31 14.76
C ILE A 212 -6.80 11.17 15.87
N ILE A 213 -7.84 10.37 15.67
CA ILE A 213 -8.90 10.16 16.66
C ILE A 213 -8.33 9.53 17.93
N MET A 214 -7.47 8.53 17.82
CA MET A 214 -6.88 7.83 18.97
C MET A 214 -5.85 8.67 19.72
N VAL A 215 -5.17 9.63 19.07
CA VAL A 215 -4.16 10.48 19.70
C VAL A 215 -4.80 11.73 20.30
N HIS A 216 -5.76 12.35 19.60
CA HIS A 216 -6.29 13.67 19.94
C HIS A 216 -7.74 13.66 20.43
N GLY A 217 -8.45 12.53 20.32
CA GLY A 217 -9.81 12.41 20.82
C GLY A 217 -9.87 12.18 22.33
N ASP A 218 -10.94 12.67 22.95
CA ASP A 218 -11.34 12.39 24.32
C ASP A 218 -12.84 12.09 24.41
N ASP A 219 -13.38 11.93 25.62
CA ASP A 219 -14.81 11.65 25.83
C ASP A 219 -15.75 12.79 25.40
N ASN A 220 -15.22 13.98 25.17
CA ASN A 220 -16.00 15.15 24.69
C ASN A 220 -15.99 15.28 23.17
N GLY A 221 -15.07 14.56 22.47
CA GLY A 221 -15.00 14.54 21.02
C GLY A 221 -13.57 14.61 20.47
N LEU A 222 -13.48 14.94 19.19
CA LEU A 222 -12.22 15.03 18.47
C LEU A 222 -11.67 16.45 18.50
N VAL A 223 -10.44 16.60 19.00
CA VAL A 223 -9.67 17.84 18.92
C VAL A 223 -8.69 17.72 17.75
N LEU A 224 -8.92 18.49 16.68
CA LEU A 224 -8.05 18.47 15.51
C LEU A 224 -6.84 19.40 15.70
N PRO A 225 -5.64 18.96 15.30
CA PRO A 225 -4.48 19.85 15.20
C PRO A 225 -4.75 21.04 14.31
N PRO A 226 -4.25 22.25 14.62
CA PRO A 226 -4.55 23.47 13.86
C PRO A 226 -4.24 23.37 12.36
N ALA A 227 -3.19 22.63 11.99
CA ALA A 227 -2.78 22.50 10.60
C ALA A 227 -3.82 21.78 9.70
N ILE A 228 -4.69 20.95 10.28
CA ILE A 228 -5.73 20.20 9.56
C ILE A 228 -7.15 20.58 10.01
N ALA A 229 -7.29 21.43 11.02
CA ALA A 229 -8.60 21.90 11.46
C ALA A 229 -9.20 22.87 10.41
N PRO A 230 -10.43 22.61 9.93
CA PRO A 230 -11.08 23.51 8.96
C PRO A 230 -11.42 24.88 9.57
N ILE A 231 -11.63 24.93 10.88
CA ILE A 231 -11.83 26.16 11.66
C ILE A 231 -10.81 26.17 12.81
N GLN A 232 -9.90 27.13 12.78
CA GLN A 232 -8.80 27.23 13.76
C GLN A 232 -9.13 28.09 14.96
N ALA A 233 -10.02 29.07 14.78
CA ALA A 233 -10.48 29.96 15.85
C ALA A 233 -11.92 30.41 15.59
N VAL A 234 -12.70 30.51 16.67
CA VAL A 234 -14.05 31.08 16.65
C VAL A 234 -14.07 32.24 17.62
N VAL A 235 -14.51 33.41 17.13
CA VAL A 235 -14.73 34.60 17.97
C VAL A 235 -16.21 34.69 18.30
N ILE A 236 -16.53 34.66 19.58
CA ILE A 236 -17.91 34.82 20.09
C ILE A 236 -18.03 36.26 20.59
N PRO A 237 -18.95 37.09 20.02
CA PRO A 237 -19.16 38.50 20.41
C PRO A 237 -19.81 38.61 21.76
#